data_33939c86412fc04bed758dfa1dd96d19
#
_entry.id   33939c86412fc04bed758dfa1dd96d19
#
_cell.length_a   1.000
_cell.length_b   1.000
_cell.length_c   1.000
_cell.angle_alpha   90.00
_cell.angle_beta   90.00
_cell.angle_gamma   90.00
#
_symmetry.space_group_name_H-M   'P 1'
#
loop_
_entity.id
_entity.type
_entity.pdbx_description
1 polymer ?
#
loop_
_entity_poly.entity_id
_entity_poly.type
_entity_poly.pdbx_seq_one_letter_code
_entity_poly.pdbx_strand_id
1 'polypeptide(L)'
;MIRHLVPGLMGVMLLETPTFAQAPLGNPPTYTDRKLGLLPSGQVPNHAAILRKIWMPGLDDGFVPQGLSVVAGSVYVAAYKSPEGAGRGPCRLYRLDPTSGKVTGILDLPSKCGHAGGVAKGPLGHLWVADTRDIFEVRLDQPASAAIGKVTRHIQLGGLVKGSYAAGSADALWLGAYETHGAPRLYKFPWASLKPTISQEDAAMSVLMPVRVQGAAFDPAGRLWVTRSSGSFGELVEVKLESGAIGARFAFPVGTEDIGFDAEGRLWTVSEAGSKRWLSWSTFFPVVFQVDMGRLR
;
A
#
# COMPACT_ATOMS: atom_id res chain seq x y z
N MET A 1 -52.36 -51.69 -7.23
CA MET A 1 -52.17 -50.28 -6.83
C MET A 1 -50.81 -50.19 -6.15
N ILE A 2 -49.81 -49.68 -6.86
CA ILE A 2 -48.46 -49.54 -6.33
C ILE A 2 -48.25 -48.04 -6.05
N ARG A 3 -48.04 -47.69 -4.77
CA ARG A 3 -47.77 -46.33 -4.31
C ARG A 3 -46.28 -46.09 -4.40
N HIS A 4 -45.87 -45.15 -5.27
CA HIS A 4 -44.50 -44.64 -5.32
C HIS A 4 -44.27 -43.64 -4.19
N LEU A 5 -43.32 -43.96 -3.29
CA LEU A 5 -42.79 -43.01 -2.33
C LEU A 5 -41.74 -42.13 -3.09
N VAL A 6 -41.89 -40.81 -2.99
CA VAL A 6 -40.92 -39.83 -3.42
C VAL A 6 -40.03 -39.50 -2.20
N PRO A 7 -38.69 -39.61 -2.29
CA PRO A 7 -37.82 -39.19 -1.20
C PRO A 7 -37.68 -37.66 -1.22
N GLY A 8 -38.04 -37.05 -0.07
CA GLY A 8 -37.84 -35.62 0.15
C GLY A 8 -36.34 -35.28 0.24
N LEU A 9 -35.90 -34.34 -0.56
CA LEU A 9 -34.56 -33.74 -0.49
C LEU A 9 -34.51 -32.86 0.76
N MET A 10 -33.75 -33.30 1.75
CA MET A 10 -33.44 -32.50 2.95
C MET A 10 -32.34 -31.52 2.60
N GLY A 11 -32.67 -30.25 2.34
CA GLY A 11 -31.71 -29.19 2.11
C GLY A 11 -30.90 -28.91 3.38
N VAL A 12 -29.60 -29.16 3.32
CA VAL A 12 -28.68 -28.76 4.39
C VAL A 12 -28.46 -27.25 4.24
N MET A 13 -29.10 -26.46 5.13
CA MET A 13 -28.74 -25.06 5.32
C MET A 13 -27.37 -25.02 5.97
N LEU A 14 -26.36 -24.66 5.17
CA LEU A 14 -25.06 -24.26 5.71
C LEU A 14 -25.24 -22.91 6.40
N LEU A 15 -25.28 -22.93 7.73
CA LEU A 15 -25.21 -21.75 8.56
C LEU A 15 -23.81 -21.14 8.35
N GLU A 16 -23.73 -20.02 7.62
CA GLU A 16 -22.53 -19.20 7.58
C GLU A 16 -22.24 -18.70 9.00
N THR A 17 -21.23 -19.27 9.63
CA THR A 17 -20.72 -18.75 10.90
C THR A 17 -20.23 -17.32 10.69
N PRO A 18 -20.64 -16.35 11.55
CA PRO A 18 -20.13 -15.00 11.45
C PRO A 18 -18.61 -15.04 11.61
N THR A 19 -17.89 -14.67 10.55
CA THR A 19 -16.44 -14.48 10.60
C THR A 19 -16.18 -13.29 11.52
N PHE A 20 -15.84 -13.56 12.79
CA PHE A 20 -15.31 -12.53 13.67
C PHE A 20 -14.12 -11.88 12.98
N ALA A 21 -14.11 -10.54 12.90
CA ALA A 21 -13.00 -9.81 12.34
C ALA A 21 -11.71 -10.21 13.07
N GLN A 22 -10.83 -10.93 12.37
CA GLN A 22 -9.58 -11.43 12.95
C GLN A 22 -8.76 -10.28 13.53
N ALA A 23 -8.30 -10.42 14.77
CA ALA A 23 -7.41 -9.43 15.38
C ALA A 23 -6.16 -9.24 14.53
N PRO A 24 -5.57 -8.03 14.50
CA PRO A 24 -4.34 -7.81 13.76
C PRO A 24 -3.20 -8.68 14.32
N LEU A 25 -2.39 -9.24 13.43
CA LEU A 25 -1.17 -9.98 13.73
C LEU A 25 -0.04 -9.02 14.15
N GLY A 26 0.99 -9.56 14.76
CA GLY A 26 2.15 -8.76 15.22
C GLY A 26 1.87 -8.05 16.55
N ASN A 27 2.73 -7.08 16.90
CA ASN A 27 2.67 -6.38 18.16
C ASN A 27 1.88 -5.07 18.03
N PRO A 28 0.81 -4.87 18.82
CA PRO A 28 0.12 -3.59 18.85
C PRO A 28 1.05 -2.48 19.39
N PRO A 29 0.87 -1.23 18.96
CA PRO A 29 1.60 -0.12 19.57
C PRO A 29 1.17 0.08 21.04
N THR A 30 2.09 0.55 21.87
CA THR A 30 1.87 0.71 23.33
C THR A 30 0.83 1.76 23.69
N TYR A 31 0.42 2.59 22.74
CA TYR A 31 -0.61 3.63 22.91
C TYR A 31 -2.00 3.22 22.38
N THR A 32 -2.23 1.93 22.05
CA THR A 32 -3.54 1.45 21.56
C THR A 32 -4.69 1.70 22.54
N ASP A 33 -4.43 1.52 23.84
CA ASP A 33 -5.43 1.63 24.89
C ASP A 33 -6.14 2.98 24.94
N ARG A 34 -5.46 4.04 24.50
CA ARG A 34 -6.02 5.39 24.45
C ARG A 34 -7.05 5.59 23.33
N LYS A 35 -7.04 4.73 22.31
CA LYS A 35 -7.85 4.88 21.10
C LYS A 35 -8.76 3.68 20.79
N LEU A 36 -8.53 2.50 21.39
CA LEU A 36 -9.32 1.30 21.16
C LEU A 36 -10.82 1.48 21.45
N GLY A 37 -11.19 2.36 22.38
CA GLY A 37 -12.57 2.72 22.66
C GLY A 37 -13.25 3.56 21.58
N LEU A 38 -12.49 4.14 20.64
CA LEU A 38 -13.04 5.08 19.67
C LEU A 38 -13.41 4.45 18.34
N LEU A 39 -12.70 3.38 17.89
CA LEU A 39 -13.00 2.73 16.61
C LEU A 39 -12.61 1.25 16.60
N PRO A 40 -13.56 0.34 16.84
CA PRO A 40 -13.40 -1.07 16.51
C PRO A 40 -13.03 -1.20 15.02
N SER A 41 -12.08 -2.08 14.70
CA SER A 41 -11.64 -2.34 13.31
C SER A 41 -12.79 -2.77 12.37
N GLY A 42 -13.95 -3.14 12.90
CA GLY A 42 -15.16 -3.47 12.14
C GLY A 42 -15.95 -2.26 11.62
N GLN A 43 -15.54 -1.03 11.94
CA GLN A 43 -16.22 0.19 11.48
C GLN A 43 -15.54 0.83 10.26
N VAL A 44 -14.41 0.30 9.77
CA VAL A 44 -13.80 0.81 8.54
C VAL A 44 -14.59 0.35 7.31
N PRO A 45 -14.66 1.20 6.26
CA PRO A 45 -15.33 0.83 5.01
C PRO A 45 -14.78 -0.48 4.43
N ASN A 46 -15.66 -1.29 3.86
CA ASN A 46 -15.33 -2.59 3.26
C ASN A 46 -14.58 -3.57 4.19
N HIS A 47 -14.78 -3.48 5.51
CA HIS A 47 -14.12 -4.37 6.48
C HIS A 47 -14.35 -5.86 6.20
N ALA A 48 -15.50 -6.24 5.64
CA ALA A 48 -15.82 -7.61 5.26
C ALA A 48 -14.94 -8.15 4.12
N ALA A 49 -14.34 -7.27 3.33
CA ALA A 49 -13.37 -7.63 2.30
C ALA A 49 -11.94 -7.77 2.85
N ILE A 50 -11.67 -7.33 4.07
CA ILE A 50 -10.35 -7.43 4.71
C ILE A 50 -10.13 -8.86 5.18
N LEU A 51 -9.17 -9.54 4.56
CA LEU A 51 -8.82 -10.93 4.86
C LEU A 51 -7.84 -11.03 6.03
N ARG A 52 -6.93 -10.05 6.16
CA ARG A 52 -5.84 -10.06 7.13
C ARG A 52 -5.44 -8.66 7.52
N LYS A 53 -5.01 -8.48 8.76
CA LYS A 53 -4.46 -7.24 9.29
C LYS A 53 -3.18 -7.55 10.04
N ILE A 54 -2.17 -6.67 9.93
CA ILE A 54 -0.90 -6.75 10.63
C ILE A 54 -0.65 -5.36 11.23
N TRP A 55 -0.35 -5.29 12.53
CA TRP A 55 0.08 -4.03 13.13
C TRP A 55 1.33 -3.52 12.41
N MET A 56 1.31 -2.25 12.01
CA MET A 56 2.48 -1.63 11.41
C MET A 56 3.64 -1.62 12.42
N PRO A 57 4.83 -2.13 12.08
CA PRO A 57 5.98 -2.04 12.99
C PRO A 57 6.52 -0.62 13.10
N GLY A 58 7.23 -0.33 14.21
CA GLY A 58 7.89 0.94 14.43
C GLY A 58 6.97 2.11 14.81
N LEU A 59 5.69 1.87 15.05
CA LEU A 59 4.75 2.90 15.48
C LEU A 59 5.17 3.55 16.80
N ASP A 60 5.66 2.77 17.77
CA ASP A 60 6.17 3.29 19.05
C ASP A 60 7.42 4.16 18.89
N ASP A 61 8.21 3.92 17.85
CA ASP A 61 9.39 4.72 17.49
C ASP A 61 9.02 5.97 16.68
N GLY A 62 7.73 6.18 16.38
CA GLY A 62 7.23 7.31 15.61
C GLY A 62 7.35 7.15 14.09
N PHE A 63 7.48 5.92 13.58
CA PHE A 63 7.41 5.68 12.15
C PHE A 63 5.96 5.80 11.63
N VAL A 64 5.81 6.46 10.49
CA VAL A 64 4.56 6.66 9.76
C VAL A 64 4.64 5.84 8.47
N PRO A 65 3.77 4.84 8.27
CA PRO A 65 3.80 4.02 7.06
C PRO A 65 3.36 4.81 5.83
N GLN A 66 3.96 4.48 4.68
CA GLN A 66 3.68 5.12 3.41
C GLN A 66 3.71 4.09 2.26
N GLY A 67 4.89 3.83 1.68
CA GLY A 67 5.06 2.95 0.53
C GLY A 67 4.83 1.48 0.86
N LEU A 68 4.26 0.71 -0.09
CA LEU A 68 4.05 -0.72 0.08
C LEU A 68 4.25 -1.49 -1.23
N SER A 69 4.85 -2.67 -1.13
CA SER A 69 4.93 -3.63 -2.24
C SER A 69 4.92 -5.07 -1.75
N VAL A 70 4.55 -6.01 -2.63
CA VAL A 70 4.57 -7.44 -2.34
C VAL A 70 5.52 -8.14 -3.30
N VAL A 71 6.56 -8.79 -2.78
CA VAL A 71 7.56 -9.50 -3.57
C VAL A 71 7.88 -10.83 -2.91
N ALA A 72 7.90 -11.92 -3.70
CA ALA A 72 8.28 -13.26 -3.25
C ALA A 72 7.57 -13.70 -1.95
N GLY A 73 6.27 -13.41 -1.83
CA GLY A 73 5.45 -13.80 -0.68
C GLY A 73 5.69 -12.98 0.59
N SER A 74 6.52 -11.94 0.55
CA SER A 74 6.73 -11.00 1.66
C SER A 74 6.08 -9.65 1.36
N VAL A 75 5.61 -8.98 2.40
CA VAL A 75 5.11 -7.60 2.31
C VAL A 75 6.21 -6.64 2.76
N TYR A 76 6.52 -5.67 1.92
CA TYR A 76 7.50 -4.63 2.20
C TYR A 76 6.77 -3.32 2.44
N VAL A 77 7.08 -2.66 3.57
CA VAL A 77 6.47 -1.38 3.92
C VAL A 77 7.56 -0.36 4.18
N ALA A 78 7.56 0.73 3.44
CA ALA A 78 8.41 1.87 3.70
C ALA A 78 7.69 2.85 4.63
N ALA A 79 8.45 3.43 5.55
CA ALA A 79 7.96 4.39 6.52
C ALA A 79 9.00 5.48 6.77
N TYR A 80 8.55 6.68 7.13
CA TYR A 80 9.42 7.75 7.59
C TYR A 80 9.19 8.02 9.08
N LYS A 81 10.23 8.47 9.77
CA LYS A 81 10.12 8.83 11.19
C LYS A 81 9.58 10.26 11.34
N SER A 82 8.51 10.41 12.11
CA SER A 82 7.92 11.71 12.44
C SER A 82 7.18 11.63 13.77
N PRO A 83 7.90 11.59 14.88
CA PRO A 83 7.28 11.62 16.19
C PRO A 83 6.62 12.99 16.39
N GLU A 84 5.39 13.00 16.90
CA GLU A 84 4.68 14.20 17.32
C GLU A 84 4.52 15.30 16.24
N GLY A 85 4.51 14.90 14.95
CA GLY A 85 4.29 15.83 13.86
C GLY A 85 5.50 16.66 13.43
N ALA A 86 6.64 16.52 14.11
CA ALA A 86 7.87 17.20 13.76
C ALA A 86 8.56 16.54 12.55
N GLY A 87 8.89 17.31 11.53
CA GLY A 87 9.74 16.92 10.42
C GLY A 87 9.33 15.64 9.68
N ARG A 88 10.20 15.19 8.78
CA ARG A 88 10.10 13.92 8.06
C ARG A 88 11.47 13.27 7.96
N GLY A 89 11.50 11.92 8.07
CA GLY A 89 12.74 11.15 7.99
C GLY A 89 13.43 10.92 9.34
N PRO A 90 14.35 9.98 9.44
CA PRO A 90 14.82 9.09 8.37
C PRO A 90 13.75 8.08 7.91
N CYS A 91 13.99 7.46 6.75
CA CYS A 91 13.13 6.42 6.22
C CYS A 91 13.67 5.03 6.51
N ARG A 92 12.74 4.07 6.63
CA ARG A 92 13.02 2.67 6.87
C ARG A 92 12.11 1.79 6.02
N LEU A 93 12.65 0.71 5.50
CA LEU A 93 11.92 -0.36 4.84
C LEU A 93 11.83 -1.56 5.79
N TYR A 94 10.62 -2.05 6.02
CA TYR A 94 10.34 -3.26 6.79
C TYR A 94 9.95 -4.38 5.84
N ARG A 95 10.43 -5.61 6.08
CA ARG A 95 9.93 -6.82 5.45
C ARG A 95 9.09 -7.58 6.47
N LEU A 96 7.84 -7.90 6.11
CA LEU A 96 6.89 -8.60 6.94
C LEU A 96 6.58 -9.98 6.36
N ASP A 97 6.49 -10.97 7.24
CA ASP A 97 5.85 -12.25 6.92
C ASP A 97 4.34 -12.06 6.99
N PRO A 98 3.61 -12.19 5.88
CA PRO A 98 2.17 -11.96 5.85
C PRO A 98 1.37 -12.97 6.67
N THR A 99 1.94 -14.13 7.00
CA THR A 99 1.24 -15.20 7.73
C THR A 99 1.29 -14.99 9.24
N SER A 100 2.45 -14.58 9.76
CA SER A 100 2.65 -14.38 11.20
C SER A 100 2.62 -12.92 11.63
N GLY A 101 2.69 -11.98 10.70
CA GLY A 101 2.83 -10.55 10.98
C GLY A 101 4.20 -10.16 11.55
N LYS A 102 5.18 -11.08 11.56
CA LYS A 102 6.52 -10.80 12.10
C LYS A 102 7.35 -9.96 11.14
N VAL A 103 8.13 -9.03 11.70
CA VAL A 103 9.21 -8.35 10.98
C VAL A 103 10.34 -9.36 10.75
N THR A 104 10.65 -9.63 9.49
CA THR A 104 11.71 -10.57 9.07
C THR A 104 12.95 -9.87 8.55
N GLY A 105 12.93 -8.56 8.41
CA GLY A 105 14.07 -7.75 8.01
C GLY A 105 13.79 -6.26 8.09
N ILE A 106 14.87 -5.48 8.22
CA ILE A 106 14.85 -4.02 8.29
C ILE A 106 16.00 -3.49 7.44
N LEU A 107 15.73 -2.41 6.69
CA LEU A 107 16.74 -1.65 5.97
C LEU A 107 16.51 -0.16 6.20
N ASP A 108 17.46 0.53 6.82
CA ASP A 108 17.46 1.98 6.87
C ASP A 108 17.86 2.54 5.50
N LEU A 109 17.05 3.45 4.98
CA LEU A 109 17.28 4.09 3.69
C LEU A 109 18.27 5.27 3.84
N PRO A 110 18.89 5.73 2.74
CA PRO A 110 19.80 6.87 2.80
C PRO A 110 19.19 8.10 3.47
N SER A 111 19.99 8.88 4.16
CA SER A 111 19.56 10.07 4.94
C SER A 111 18.82 11.14 4.14
N LYS A 112 18.94 11.13 2.82
CA LYS A 112 18.15 11.98 1.92
C LYS A 112 16.67 11.62 1.88
N CYS A 113 16.30 10.37 2.24
CA CYS A 113 14.92 9.94 2.25
C CYS A 113 14.17 10.61 3.40
N GLY A 114 13.10 11.32 3.07
CA GLY A 114 12.27 12.05 4.04
C GLY A 114 10.82 11.60 4.09
N HIS A 115 10.34 10.82 3.11
CA HIS A 115 8.92 10.45 3.01
C HIS A 115 8.71 8.97 2.65
N ALA A 116 9.45 8.42 1.67
CA ALA A 116 9.29 7.04 1.17
C ALA A 116 7.85 6.71 0.75
N GLY A 117 7.22 7.62 -0.02
CA GLY A 117 5.78 7.62 -0.31
C GLY A 117 5.28 6.46 -1.17
N GLY A 118 6.15 5.82 -1.99
CA GLY A 118 5.77 4.69 -2.82
C GLY A 118 6.85 3.61 -2.90
N VAL A 119 6.44 2.34 -3.06
CA VAL A 119 7.35 1.22 -3.28
C VAL A 119 6.91 0.41 -4.49
N ALA A 120 7.58 0.60 -5.61
CA ALA A 120 7.31 -0.14 -6.83
C ALA A 120 8.15 -1.42 -6.91
N LYS A 121 7.54 -2.52 -7.39
CA LYS A 121 8.26 -3.73 -7.80
C LYS A 121 8.83 -3.52 -9.19
N GLY A 122 10.14 -3.64 -9.33
CA GLY A 122 10.85 -3.52 -10.60
C GLY A 122 11.31 -4.86 -11.18
N PRO A 123 12.13 -4.83 -12.25
CA PRO A 123 12.77 -5.99 -12.82
C PRO A 123 13.58 -6.79 -11.78
N LEU A 124 13.73 -8.09 -12.02
CA LEU A 124 14.47 -9.02 -11.14
C LEU A 124 13.97 -9.05 -9.68
N GLY A 125 12.78 -8.52 -9.41
CA GLY A 125 12.22 -8.43 -8.07
C GLY A 125 12.85 -7.35 -7.19
N HIS A 126 13.64 -6.42 -7.75
CA HIS A 126 14.14 -5.26 -7.02
C HIS A 126 12.97 -4.36 -6.60
N LEU A 127 13.13 -3.67 -5.47
CA LEU A 127 12.21 -2.62 -5.05
C LEU A 127 12.76 -1.25 -5.44
N TRP A 128 11.84 -0.36 -5.80
CA TRP A 128 12.12 1.03 -6.09
C TRP A 128 11.33 1.89 -5.12
N VAL A 129 12.03 2.43 -4.12
CA VAL A 129 11.42 3.28 -3.10
C VAL A 129 11.45 4.72 -3.61
N ALA A 130 10.27 5.28 -3.81
CA ALA A 130 10.09 6.65 -4.25
C ALA A 130 9.94 7.58 -3.05
N ASP A 131 10.72 8.64 -3.06
CA ASP A 131 10.60 9.79 -2.18
C ASP A 131 10.25 11.02 -3.00
N THR A 132 9.88 12.13 -2.38
CA THR A 132 9.38 13.32 -3.08
C THR A 132 10.26 13.77 -4.25
N ARG A 133 11.60 13.72 -4.10
CA ARG A 133 12.57 14.14 -5.11
C ARG A 133 13.66 13.12 -5.41
N ASP A 134 13.57 11.95 -4.79
CA ASP A 134 14.58 10.92 -4.90
C ASP A 134 13.94 9.54 -5.09
N ILE A 135 14.64 8.65 -5.77
CA ILE A 135 14.27 7.24 -5.90
C ILE A 135 15.47 6.38 -5.55
N PHE A 136 15.23 5.34 -4.78
CA PHE A 136 16.24 4.39 -4.34
C PHE A 136 15.90 3.00 -4.87
N GLU A 137 16.78 2.41 -5.67
CA GLU A 137 16.68 1.00 -6.04
C GLU A 137 17.26 0.16 -4.91
N VAL A 138 16.46 -0.76 -4.40
CA VAL A 138 16.86 -1.75 -3.39
C VAL A 138 16.93 -3.12 -4.03
N ARG A 139 18.14 -3.65 -4.16
CA ARG A 139 18.34 -5.05 -4.55
C ARG A 139 18.11 -5.92 -3.33
N LEU A 140 17.13 -6.79 -3.43
CA LEU A 140 16.75 -7.69 -2.35
C LEU A 140 17.76 -8.84 -2.22
N ASP A 141 18.04 -9.24 -0.98
CA ASP A 141 18.71 -10.49 -0.65
C ASP A 141 17.70 -11.64 -0.67
N GLN A 142 18.21 -12.87 -0.54
CA GLN A 142 17.35 -14.07 -0.45
C GLN A 142 16.34 -13.89 0.70
N PRO A 143 15.10 -14.36 0.55
CA PRO A 143 14.05 -14.20 1.57
C PRO A 143 14.40 -14.72 2.96
N ALA A 144 15.24 -15.76 3.03
CA ALA A 144 15.72 -16.34 4.29
C ALA A 144 16.79 -15.48 5.01
N SER A 145 17.38 -14.48 4.34
CA SER A 145 18.35 -13.58 4.96
C SER A 145 17.66 -12.67 5.96
N ALA A 146 18.30 -12.41 7.10
CA ALA A 146 17.83 -11.39 8.06
C ALA A 146 17.95 -9.97 7.48
N ALA A 147 18.88 -9.72 6.55
CA ALA A 147 18.99 -8.48 5.81
C ALA A 147 17.94 -8.43 4.70
N ILE A 148 17.34 -7.27 4.47
CA ILE A 148 16.44 -7.06 3.32
C ILE A 148 17.23 -7.05 2.02
N GLY A 149 18.42 -6.46 2.02
CA GLY A 149 19.23 -6.17 0.86
C GLY A 149 19.95 -4.84 1.01
N LYS A 150 20.27 -4.20 -0.11
CA LYS A 150 20.99 -2.92 -0.12
C LYS A 150 20.50 -1.98 -1.22
N VAL A 151 20.63 -0.68 -0.96
CA VAL A 151 20.44 0.35 -1.99
C VAL A 151 21.59 0.25 -2.99
N THR A 152 21.26 0.07 -4.26
CA THR A 152 22.22 -0.11 -5.36
C THR A 152 22.25 1.08 -6.33
N ARG A 153 21.19 1.89 -6.34
CA ARG A 153 21.06 3.03 -7.23
C ARG A 153 20.25 4.14 -6.59
N HIS A 154 20.59 5.36 -6.93
CA HIS A 154 19.86 6.57 -6.57
C HIS A 154 19.57 7.36 -7.85
N ILE A 155 18.32 7.84 -8.00
CA ILE A 155 17.86 8.69 -9.09
C ILE A 155 17.25 9.95 -8.51
N GLN A 156 17.64 11.10 -9.02
CA GLN A 156 17.07 12.39 -8.65
C GLN A 156 15.90 12.74 -9.57
N LEU A 157 14.82 13.28 -9.01
CA LEU A 157 13.63 13.72 -9.75
C LEU A 157 13.68 15.23 -9.96
N GLY A 158 13.62 15.64 -11.24
CA GLY A 158 13.60 17.04 -11.66
C GLY A 158 12.23 17.51 -12.16
N GLY A 159 12.13 18.79 -12.40
CA GLY A 159 10.96 19.41 -13.00
C GLY A 159 9.66 19.17 -12.24
N LEU A 160 8.63 18.75 -12.97
CA LEU A 160 7.28 18.47 -12.44
C LEU A 160 7.16 17.08 -11.80
N VAL A 161 8.14 16.18 -12.02
CA VAL A 161 8.09 14.82 -11.50
C VAL A 161 8.33 14.81 -10.00
N LYS A 162 7.44 14.13 -9.30
CA LYS A 162 7.57 13.82 -7.86
C LYS A 162 7.27 12.34 -7.64
N GLY A 163 7.95 11.75 -6.68
CA GLY A 163 7.74 10.38 -6.23
C GLY A 163 6.90 10.30 -4.96
N SER A 164 5.76 10.98 -4.92
CA SER A 164 4.87 10.87 -3.76
C SER A 164 4.23 9.48 -3.67
N TYR A 165 4.09 8.80 -4.81
CA TYR A 165 3.72 7.41 -4.95
C TYR A 165 4.35 6.83 -6.22
N ALA A 166 4.44 5.50 -6.29
CA ALA A 166 5.07 4.80 -7.42
C ALA A 166 4.35 3.49 -7.74
N ALA A 167 4.37 3.10 -9.03
CA ALA A 167 3.94 1.78 -9.48
C ALA A 167 4.97 1.17 -10.42
N GLY A 168 5.08 -0.16 -10.39
CA GLY A 168 5.89 -0.91 -11.35
C GLY A 168 5.02 -1.67 -12.34
N SER A 169 5.27 -1.50 -13.64
CA SER A 169 4.77 -2.40 -14.68
C SER A 169 5.90 -3.27 -15.21
N ALA A 170 5.59 -4.24 -16.07
CA ALA A 170 6.60 -5.11 -16.67
C ALA A 170 7.70 -4.32 -17.40
N ASP A 171 7.36 -3.18 -17.98
CA ASP A 171 8.22 -2.38 -18.85
C ASP A 171 8.68 -1.04 -18.26
N ALA A 172 8.07 -0.56 -17.14
CA ALA A 172 8.32 0.79 -16.69
C ALA A 172 8.11 1.02 -15.19
N LEU A 173 8.81 2.02 -14.67
CA LEU A 173 8.52 2.72 -13.43
C LEU A 173 7.51 3.84 -13.72
N TRP A 174 6.51 3.96 -12.86
CA TRP A 174 5.51 5.01 -12.91
C TRP A 174 5.59 5.85 -11.65
N LEU A 175 5.58 7.18 -11.79
CA LEU A 175 5.76 8.13 -10.69
C LEU A 175 4.69 9.20 -10.71
N GLY A 176 4.12 9.48 -9.55
CA GLY A 176 3.11 10.50 -9.39
C GLY A 176 3.30 11.38 -8.17
N ALA A 177 2.67 12.56 -8.23
CA ALA A 177 2.66 13.53 -7.15
C ALA A 177 1.35 13.46 -6.36
N TYR A 178 1.43 13.56 -5.03
CA TYR A 178 0.26 13.90 -4.22
C TYR A 178 -0.08 15.37 -4.40
N GLU A 179 -1.26 15.64 -4.96
CA GLU A 179 -1.78 17.00 -5.14
C GLU A 179 -3.23 17.05 -4.65
N THR A 180 -3.60 18.15 -4.00
CA THR A 180 -4.96 18.35 -3.45
C THR A 180 -5.91 19.03 -4.43
N HIS A 181 -5.37 19.61 -5.49
CA HIS A 181 -6.09 20.32 -6.54
C HIS A 181 -5.30 20.28 -7.86
N GLY A 182 -5.88 20.81 -8.92
CA GLY A 182 -5.25 20.86 -10.24
C GLY A 182 -5.44 19.58 -11.06
N ALA A 183 -4.51 19.31 -11.95
CA ALA A 183 -4.51 18.19 -12.89
C ALA A 183 -3.21 17.35 -12.73
N PRO A 184 -3.07 16.61 -11.61
CA PRO A 184 -1.88 15.81 -11.39
C PRO A 184 -1.70 14.74 -12.47
N ARG A 185 -0.46 14.34 -12.69
CA ARG A 185 -0.12 13.34 -13.70
C ARG A 185 0.72 12.22 -13.12
N LEU A 186 0.51 11.01 -13.67
CA LEU A 186 1.35 9.85 -13.47
C LEU A 186 2.25 9.70 -14.70
N TYR A 187 3.57 9.73 -14.52
CA TYR A 187 4.58 9.68 -15.57
C TYR A 187 5.17 8.29 -15.71
N LYS A 188 5.29 7.79 -16.95
CA LYS A 188 5.86 6.48 -17.29
C LYS A 188 7.32 6.63 -17.72
N PHE A 189 8.22 5.91 -17.04
CA PHE A 189 9.65 5.84 -17.37
C PHE A 189 10.03 4.39 -17.67
N PRO A 190 10.33 4.02 -18.93
CA PRO A 190 10.82 2.68 -19.25
C PRO A 190 12.04 2.32 -18.39
N TRP A 191 12.09 1.09 -17.86
CA TRP A 191 13.21 0.66 -17.01
C TRP A 191 14.58 0.86 -17.65
N ALA A 192 14.67 0.63 -18.98
CA ALA A 192 15.91 0.79 -19.73
C ALA A 192 16.35 2.25 -19.92
N SER A 193 15.44 3.22 -19.75
CA SER A 193 15.73 4.66 -19.94
C SER A 193 16.04 5.39 -18.63
N LEU A 194 15.99 4.71 -17.50
CA LEU A 194 16.31 5.32 -16.22
C LEU A 194 17.77 5.78 -16.19
N LYS A 195 18.02 7.02 -15.81
CA LYS A 195 19.33 7.66 -15.69
C LYS A 195 19.45 8.35 -14.32
N PRO A 196 20.63 8.86 -13.92
CA PRO A 196 20.83 9.43 -12.57
C PRO A 196 19.91 10.60 -12.21
N THR A 197 19.40 11.32 -13.22
CA THR A 197 18.39 12.38 -13.05
C THR A 197 17.34 12.22 -14.13
N ILE A 198 16.06 12.22 -13.76
CA ILE A 198 14.92 12.16 -14.69
C ILE A 198 13.93 13.28 -14.41
N SER A 199 13.26 13.73 -15.46
CA SER A 199 12.25 14.79 -15.44
C SER A 199 11.07 14.41 -16.34
N GLN A 200 10.05 15.26 -16.44
CA GLN A 200 8.89 14.98 -17.30
C GLN A 200 9.25 14.83 -18.80
N GLU A 201 10.34 15.43 -19.25
CA GLU A 201 10.82 15.31 -20.64
C GLU A 201 11.36 13.91 -20.96
N ASP A 202 11.73 13.14 -19.93
CA ASP A 202 12.22 11.76 -20.06
C ASP A 202 11.10 10.73 -20.03
N ALA A 203 9.88 11.16 -19.71
CA ALA A 203 8.73 10.26 -19.63
C ALA A 203 8.27 9.83 -21.02
N ALA A 204 8.08 8.53 -21.23
CA ALA A 204 7.53 7.99 -22.47
C ALA A 204 6.06 8.39 -22.69
N MET A 205 5.33 8.57 -21.60
CA MET A 205 3.96 9.08 -21.58
C MET A 205 3.57 9.56 -20.19
N SER A 206 2.43 10.24 -20.10
CA SER A 206 1.82 10.58 -18.82
C SER A 206 0.29 10.49 -18.88
N VAL A 207 -0.33 10.14 -17.76
CA VAL A 207 -1.78 9.97 -17.61
C VAL A 207 -2.31 10.97 -16.59
N LEU A 208 -3.46 11.58 -16.88
CA LEU A 208 -4.16 12.44 -15.93
C LEU A 208 -4.66 11.59 -14.76
N MET A 209 -4.41 12.08 -13.55
CA MET A 209 -4.77 11.37 -12.32
C MET A 209 -5.80 12.16 -11.51
N PRO A 210 -6.62 11.47 -10.70
CA PRO A 210 -7.42 12.17 -9.71
C PRO A 210 -6.51 12.82 -8.66
N VAL A 211 -7.03 13.84 -7.96
CA VAL A 211 -6.32 14.46 -6.83
C VAL A 211 -6.26 13.53 -5.62
N ARG A 212 -5.30 13.77 -4.71
CA ARG A 212 -5.11 13.07 -3.44
C ARG A 212 -4.76 11.58 -3.59
N VAL A 213 -4.07 11.20 -4.67
CA VAL A 213 -3.53 9.85 -4.82
C VAL A 213 -2.36 9.67 -3.85
N GLN A 214 -2.42 8.58 -3.09
CA GLN A 214 -1.41 8.19 -2.11
C GLN A 214 -0.60 6.96 -2.55
N GLY A 215 -1.19 6.09 -3.37
CA GLY A 215 -0.53 4.90 -3.84
C GLY A 215 -1.07 4.43 -5.20
N ALA A 216 -0.30 3.59 -5.88
CA ALA A 216 -0.67 3.05 -7.17
C ALA A 216 -0.08 1.65 -7.40
N ALA A 217 -0.84 0.75 -8.02
CA ALA A 217 -0.33 -0.53 -8.48
C ALA A 217 -1.11 -1.04 -9.70
N PHE A 218 -0.44 -1.86 -10.50
CA PHE A 218 -1.07 -2.65 -11.53
C PHE A 218 -1.49 -4.01 -10.97
N ASP A 219 -2.75 -4.38 -11.19
CA ASP A 219 -3.20 -5.73 -10.87
C ASP A 219 -2.67 -6.76 -11.89
N PRO A 220 -2.83 -8.07 -11.67
CA PRO A 220 -2.38 -9.10 -12.60
C PRO A 220 -2.99 -9.02 -14.01
N ALA A 221 -4.12 -8.33 -14.17
CA ALA A 221 -4.75 -8.07 -15.47
C ALA A 221 -4.23 -6.79 -16.15
N GLY A 222 -3.28 -6.07 -15.53
CA GLY A 222 -2.68 -4.84 -16.04
C GLY A 222 -3.55 -3.60 -15.83
N ARG A 223 -4.60 -3.66 -15.00
CA ARG A 223 -5.42 -2.49 -14.65
C ARG A 223 -4.72 -1.67 -13.58
N LEU A 224 -4.73 -0.35 -13.75
CA LEU A 224 -4.17 0.57 -12.76
C LEU A 224 -5.19 0.84 -11.65
N TRP A 225 -4.80 0.53 -10.43
CA TRP A 225 -5.52 0.86 -9.21
C TRP A 225 -4.75 1.91 -8.43
N VAL A 226 -5.48 2.85 -7.81
CA VAL A 226 -4.89 3.87 -6.95
C VAL A 226 -5.70 4.04 -5.67
N THR A 227 -5.02 4.33 -4.60
CA THR A 227 -5.64 4.82 -3.37
C THR A 227 -5.69 6.32 -3.39
N ARG A 228 -6.76 6.87 -2.84
CA ARG A 228 -6.93 8.29 -2.57
C ARG A 228 -7.33 8.45 -1.11
N SER A 229 -6.65 9.27 -0.39
CA SER A 229 -6.99 9.46 1.02
C SER A 229 -6.64 10.83 1.59
N SER A 230 -7.19 11.07 2.77
CA SER A 230 -6.84 12.17 3.68
C SER A 230 -7.25 11.77 5.10
N GLY A 231 -7.17 12.69 6.06
CA GLY A 231 -7.67 12.47 7.43
C GLY A 231 -9.18 12.29 7.57
N SER A 232 -9.95 12.43 6.49
CA SER A 232 -11.42 12.38 6.52
C SER A 232 -12.05 11.38 5.54
N PHE A 233 -11.30 10.83 4.59
CA PHE A 233 -11.79 9.83 3.64
C PHE A 233 -10.68 8.89 3.18
N GLY A 234 -11.08 7.73 2.64
CA GLY A 234 -10.25 6.81 1.90
C GLY A 234 -11.05 6.18 0.76
N GLU A 235 -10.41 5.99 -0.38
CA GLU A 235 -10.99 5.37 -1.57
C GLU A 235 -9.95 4.51 -2.29
N LEU A 236 -10.40 3.41 -2.88
CA LEU A 236 -9.69 2.65 -3.91
C LEU A 236 -10.39 2.88 -5.23
N VAL A 237 -9.68 3.32 -6.26
CA VAL A 237 -10.26 3.59 -7.57
C VAL A 237 -9.45 2.97 -8.70
N GLU A 238 -10.12 2.47 -9.73
CA GLU A 238 -9.52 2.08 -11.00
C GLU A 238 -9.33 3.33 -11.88
N VAL A 239 -8.16 3.47 -12.50
CA VAL A 239 -7.87 4.54 -13.46
C VAL A 239 -7.61 3.94 -14.83
N LYS A 240 -8.33 4.37 -15.83
CA LYS A 240 -8.12 3.94 -17.23
C LYS A 240 -6.90 4.67 -17.80
N LEU A 241 -5.87 3.92 -18.18
CA LEU A 241 -4.60 4.48 -18.66
C LEU A 241 -4.75 5.34 -19.90
N GLU A 242 -5.69 5.01 -20.80
CA GLU A 242 -5.87 5.70 -22.07
C GLU A 242 -6.47 7.10 -21.91
N SER A 243 -7.25 7.32 -20.86
CA SER A 243 -8.02 8.56 -20.68
C SER A 243 -7.84 9.24 -19.32
N GLY A 244 -7.31 8.53 -18.32
CA GLY A 244 -7.31 8.99 -16.93
C GLY A 244 -8.70 8.94 -16.26
N ALA A 245 -9.71 8.38 -16.95
CA ALA A 245 -11.05 8.28 -16.41
C ALA A 245 -11.10 7.29 -15.23
N ILE A 246 -11.92 7.61 -14.24
CA ILE A 246 -12.18 6.73 -13.10
C ILE A 246 -13.18 5.65 -13.53
N GLY A 247 -12.80 4.40 -13.33
CA GLY A 247 -13.66 3.22 -13.48
C GLY A 247 -14.36 2.85 -12.16
N ALA A 248 -14.07 1.65 -11.64
CA ALA A 248 -14.60 1.20 -10.35
C ALA A 248 -14.10 2.08 -9.20
N ARG A 249 -14.95 2.25 -8.18
CA ARG A 249 -14.64 3.04 -6.99
C ARG A 249 -15.21 2.34 -5.76
N PHE A 250 -14.40 2.26 -4.71
CA PHE A 250 -14.79 1.65 -3.44
C PHE A 250 -14.35 2.54 -2.28
N ALA A 251 -15.20 2.65 -1.25
CA ALA A 251 -14.81 3.31 -0.01
C ALA A 251 -13.74 2.48 0.71
N PHE A 252 -12.71 3.14 1.24
CA PHE A 252 -11.56 2.51 1.91
C PHE A 252 -11.30 3.17 3.27
N PRO A 253 -10.50 2.51 4.14
CA PRO A 253 -10.10 3.12 5.40
C PRO A 253 -9.42 4.46 5.19
N VAL A 254 -9.68 5.39 6.12
CA VAL A 254 -9.00 6.69 6.17
C VAL A 254 -7.50 6.51 6.29
N GLY A 255 -6.72 7.38 5.64
CA GLY A 255 -5.26 7.34 5.68
C GLY A 255 -4.65 6.15 4.95
N THR A 256 -5.41 5.49 4.06
CA THR A 256 -4.84 4.44 3.21
C THR A 256 -3.81 5.03 2.27
N GLU A 257 -2.61 4.44 2.32
CA GLU A 257 -1.43 4.86 1.58
C GLU A 257 -1.19 3.96 0.35
N ASP A 258 0.04 3.55 0.09
CA ASP A 258 0.41 2.78 -1.09
C ASP A 258 -0.19 1.37 -1.12
N ILE A 259 -0.21 0.76 -2.31
CA ILE A 259 -0.81 -0.55 -2.58
C ILE A 259 0.12 -1.45 -3.38
N GLY A 260 -0.10 -2.75 -3.22
CA GLY A 260 0.55 -3.78 -4.03
C GLY A 260 -0.34 -5.01 -4.17
N PHE A 261 -0.13 -5.80 -5.22
CA PHE A 261 -0.83 -7.06 -5.41
C PHE A 261 0.10 -8.25 -5.14
N ASP A 262 -0.42 -9.27 -4.46
CA ASP A 262 0.26 -10.55 -4.33
C ASP A 262 0.07 -11.42 -5.58
N ALA A 263 0.68 -12.61 -5.57
CA ALA A 263 0.62 -13.55 -6.70
C ALA A 263 -0.81 -14.08 -6.95
N GLU A 264 -1.65 -14.09 -5.93
CA GLU A 264 -3.04 -14.50 -6.00
C GLU A 264 -3.99 -13.37 -6.44
N GLY A 265 -3.45 -12.19 -6.73
CA GLY A 265 -4.21 -11.01 -7.13
C GLY A 265 -4.96 -10.32 -5.98
N ARG A 266 -4.63 -10.61 -4.73
CA ARG A 266 -5.18 -9.92 -3.58
C ARG A 266 -4.42 -8.61 -3.36
N LEU A 267 -5.15 -7.58 -3.02
CA LEU A 267 -4.57 -6.26 -2.76
C LEU A 267 -4.03 -6.19 -1.33
N TRP A 268 -2.83 -5.67 -1.19
CA TRP A 268 -2.22 -5.29 0.07
C TRP A 268 -2.06 -3.78 0.13
N THR A 269 -2.27 -3.21 1.30
CA THR A 269 -2.12 -1.77 1.53
C THR A 269 -1.83 -1.51 3.00
N VAL A 270 -1.58 -0.25 3.35
CA VAL A 270 -1.31 0.20 4.71
C VAL A 270 -2.07 1.50 4.98
N SER A 271 -2.47 1.72 6.22
CA SER A 271 -3.04 3.00 6.67
C SER A 271 -2.12 3.68 7.67
N GLU A 272 -1.90 4.97 7.51
CA GLU A 272 -1.17 5.81 8.45
C GLU A 272 -2.03 6.33 9.62
N ALA A 273 -3.37 6.16 9.52
CA ALA A 273 -4.32 6.66 10.51
C ALA A 273 -4.10 5.98 11.87
N GLY A 274 -3.70 6.74 12.87
CA GLY A 274 -3.37 6.25 14.21
C GLY A 274 -1.86 6.08 14.45
N SER A 275 -0.98 6.38 13.47
CA SER A 275 0.44 6.63 13.77
C SER A 275 0.57 7.84 14.70
N LYS A 276 1.69 7.97 15.42
CA LYS A 276 1.88 9.10 16.37
C LYS A 276 1.62 10.46 15.75
N ARG A 277 2.03 10.65 14.50
CA ARG A 277 1.79 11.88 13.73
C ARG A 277 0.30 12.19 13.57
N TRP A 278 -0.53 11.17 13.39
CA TRP A 278 -1.94 11.29 13.04
C TRP A 278 -2.90 10.80 14.15
N LEU A 279 -2.45 10.84 15.41
CA LEU A 279 -3.29 10.47 16.55
C LEU A 279 -4.52 11.37 16.74
N SER A 280 -4.49 12.59 16.18
CA SER A 280 -5.63 13.52 16.23
C SER A 280 -6.77 13.13 15.28
N TRP A 281 -6.52 12.24 14.30
CA TRP A 281 -7.57 11.77 13.40
C TRP A 281 -8.59 10.90 14.13
N SER A 282 -9.85 10.92 13.67
CA SER A 282 -10.93 10.13 14.27
C SER A 282 -10.75 8.63 14.08
N THR A 283 -10.00 8.19 13.07
CA THR A 283 -9.75 6.79 12.75
C THR A 283 -8.44 6.32 13.39
N PHE A 284 -8.48 5.15 14.06
CA PHE A 284 -7.29 4.46 14.53
C PHE A 284 -7.19 3.10 13.83
N PHE A 285 -6.40 3.07 12.76
CA PHE A 285 -6.24 1.88 11.92
C PHE A 285 -4.81 1.77 11.35
N PRO A 286 -3.75 1.87 12.19
CA PRO A 286 -2.37 1.88 11.71
C PRO A 286 -1.89 0.45 11.41
N VAL A 287 -2.48 -0.17 10.41
CA VAL A 287 -2.24 -1.57 10.05
C VAL A 287 -1.93 -1.72 8.56
N VAL A 288 -1.12 -2.72 8.27
CA VAL A 288 -1.00 -3.32 6.94
C VAL A 288 -2.15 -4.32 6.78
N PHE A 289 -2.85 -4.29 5.66
CA PHE A 289 -4.00 -5.18 5.49
C PHE A 289 -4.16 -5.73 4.07
N GLN A 290 -4.69 -6.94 4.00
CA GLN A 290 -4.97 -7.67 2.75
C GLN A 290 -6.46 -7.62 2.45
N VAL A 291 -6.79 -7.36 1.19
CA VAL A 291 -8.16 -7.19 0.73
C VAL A 291 -8.47 -8.18 -0.39
N ASP A 292 -9.64 -8.82 -0.29
CA ASP A 292 -10.25 -9.57 -1.38
C ASP A 292 -11.03 -8.60 -2.28
N MET A 293 -10.49 -8.34 -3.48
CA MET A 293 -11.09 -7.42 -4.45
C MET A 293 -12.51 -7.84 -4.87
N GLY A 294 -12.81 -9.15 -4.86
CA GLY A 294 -14.11 -9.69 -5.22
C GLY A 294 -15.22 -9.43 -4.18
N ARG A 295 -14.83 -9.04 -2.96
CA ARG A 295 -15.77 -8.73 -1.85
C ARG A 295 -16.01 -7.24 -1.65
N LEU A 296 -15.36 -6.37 -2.42
CA LEU A 296 -15.57 -4.92 -2.34
C LEU A 296 -17.00 -4.54 -2.76
N ARG A 297 -17.58 -3.56 -2.05
CA ARG A 297 -18.95 -3.06 -2.28
C ARG A 297 -18.94 -1.53 -2.32
#